data_b879f41df78d915ce8b644af4662a575
#
_entry.id   b879f41df78d915ce8b644af4662a575
#
_cell.length_a   1.000
_cell.length_b   1.000
_cell.length_c   1.000
_cell.angle_alpha   90.00
_cell.angle_beta   90.00
_cell.angle_gamma   90.00
#
_symmetry.space_group_name_H-M   'P 1'
#
loop_
_entity.id
_entity.type
_entity.pdbx_description
1 polymer ?
#
loop_
_entity_poly.entity_id
_entity_poly.type
_entity_poly.pdbx_seq_one_letter_code
_entity_poly.pdbx_strand_id
1 'polypeptide(L)'
;MALIGRPNVGKSTLLNNLLGQKVSITSPRPQTTRFPIQGVYQDQRGQIIFVDTPGVFKKVEDQVALRINPQGEKEAWLADLILYVVDHTRIPGEEERKILGIVRKIEKPKILVINKIDIKKPSYIHFYEPYKEECQKVVKISALKGTHLKTLLSAVFDLLPEGKPLIDREKLPSPALNLDAKTFIAELIREKAFLATKQEVPYSLTVEVKEIREDDVFYIKAVILTLASRYKKMLIGKKGQMIKKIGMQARKELEVICGKKVYLDLQVLVDKHWPERML
;
A
#
# COMPACT_ATOMS: atom_id res chain seq x y z
N MET A 1 4.20 -2.99 14.17
CA MET A 1 3.00 -2.12 14.20
C MET A 1 2.23 -2.24 12.90
N ALA A 2 0.90 -2.35 12.93
CA ALA A 2 0.08 -2.52 11.73
C ALA A 2 -0.84 -1.31 11.46
N LEU A 3 -0.96 -0.93 10.19
CA LEU A 3 -1.90 0.08 9.70
C LEU A 3 -3.19 -0.61 9.26
N ILE A 4 -4.30 -0.33 9.92
CA ILE A 4 -5.62 -0.90 9.63
C ILE A 4 -6.57 0.22 9.24
N GLY A 5 -7.44 -0.02 8.27
CA GLY A 5 -8.44 0.95 7.82
C GLY A 5 -9.05 0.56 6.48
N ARG A 6 -10.14 1.21 6.10
CA ARG A 6 -10.80 1.00 4.80
C ARG A 6 -9.85 1.20 3.63
N PRO A 7 -10.18 0.69 2.45
CA PRO A 7 -9.50 1.10 1.23
C PRO A 7 -9.53 2.63 1.05
N ASN A 8 -8.45 3.19 0.55
CA ASN A 8 -8.32 4.61 0.20
C ASN A 8 -8.40 5.61 1.37
N VAL A 9 -8.27 5.17 2.62
CA VAL A 9 -8.13 6.08 3.76
C VAL A 9 -6.74 6.71 3.84
N GLY A 10 -5.77 6.21 3.06
CA GLY A 10 -4.43 6.77 2.94
C GLY A 10 -3.35 6.03 3.72
N LYS A 11 -3.53 4.72 4.04
CA LYS A 11 -2.51 3.89 4.74
C LYS A 11 -1.17 3.87 4.02
N SER A 12 -1.16 3.49 2.75
CA SER A 12 0.07 3.43 1.92
C SER A 12 0.72 4.82 1.74
N THR A 13 -0.09 5.87 1.61
CA THR A 13 0.41 7.26 1.56
C THR A 13 1.06 7.65 2.89
N LEU A 14 0.45 7.27 4.00
CA LEU A 14 0.98 7.50 5.35
C LEU A 14 2.33 6.78 5.51
N LEU A 15 2.39 5.49 5.16
CA LEU A 15 3.62 4.71 5.23
C LEU A 15 4.74 5.37 4.41
N ASN A 16 4.48 5.71 3.14
CA ASN A 16 5.49 6.32 2.27
C ASN A 16 6.03 7.64 2.85
N ASN A 17 5.15 8.49 3.39
CA ASN A 17 5.59 9.76 3.96
C ASN A 17 6.29 9.61 5.32
N LEU A 18 5.91 8.65 6.14
CA LEU A 18 6.64 8.34 7.38
C LEU A 18 8.06 7.86 7.10
N LEU A 19 8.24 7.08 6.05
CA LEU A 19 9.55 6.55 5.66
C LEU A 19 10.37 7.51 4.79
N GLY A 20 9.75 8.59 4.29
CA GLY A 20 10.40 9.56 3.40
C GLY A 20 10.73 8.97 2.01
N GLN A 21 10.19 7.83 1.67
CA GLN A 21 10.42 7.13 0.39
C GLN A 21 9.22 6.27 0.00
N LYS A 22 9.11 5.98 -1.30
CA LYS A 22 8.02 5.13 -1.78
C LYS A 22 8.34 3.66 -1.54
N VAL A 23 7.57 3.04 -0.66
CA VAL A 23 7.65 1.60 -0.34
C VAL A 23 6.36 0.86 -0.66
N SER A 24 5.23 1.54 -0.60
CA SER A 24 3.92 0.99 -0.94
C SER A 24 3.31 1.72 -2.12
N ILE A 25 2.66 0.99 -3.01
CA ILE A 25 1.95 1.59 -4.15
C ILE A 25 0.70 2.33 -3.68
N THR A 26 0.38 3.42 -4.35
CA THR A 26 -0.76 4.27 -4.00
C THR A 26 -1.70 4.46 -5.18
N SER A 27 -3.00 4.44 -4.93
CA SER A 27 -4.02 4.73 -5.93
C SER A 27 -5.28 5.27 -5.26
N PRO A 28 -6.05 6.13 -5.93
CA PRO A 28 -7.37 6.54 -5.45
C PRO A 28 -8.42 5.41 -5.51
N ARG A 29 -8.07 4.25 -6.07
CA ARG A 29 -8.97 3.10 -6.21
C ARG A 29 -8.76 2.07 -5.10
N PRO A 30 -9.80 1.31 -4.70
CA PRO A 30 -9.66 0.23 -3.73
C PRO A 30 -8.78 -0.92 -4.27
N GLN A 31 -8.32 -1.79 -3.39
CA GLN A 31 -7.51 -2.99 -3.71
C GLN A 31 -6.14 -2.68 -4.34
N THR A 32 -5.55 -1.54 -4.01
CA THR A 32 -4.21 -1.19 -4.51
C THR A 32 -3.15 -2.07 -3.86
N THR A 33 -3.13 -2.16 -2.54
CA THR A 33 -2.22 -3.03 -1.78
C THR A 33 -2.76 -4.46 -1.75
N ARG A 34 -2.00 -5.41 -2.27
CA ARG A 34 -2.37 -6.84 -2.31
C ARG A 34 -1.67 -7.68 -1.25
N PHE A 35 -0.48 -7.27 -0.85
CA PHE A 35 0.35 -7.97 0.14
C PHE A 35 0.66 -7.02 1.29
N PRO A 36 0.83 -7.54 2.52
CA PRO A 36 1.37 -6.74 3.61
C PRO A 36 2.75 -6.20 3.22
N ILE A 37 2.94 -4.89 3.29
CA ILE A 37 4.21 -4.24 2.96
C ILE A 37 4.84 -3.77 4.26
N GLN A 38 6.05 -4.23 4.53
CA GLN A 38 6.81 -3.84 5.71
C GLN A 38 7.80 -2.73 5.36
N GLY A 39 7.80 -1.68 6.15
CA GLY A 39 8.77 -0.60 6.05
C GLY A 39 9.42 -0.34 7.40
N VAL A 40 10.72 -0.09 7.40
CA VAL A 40 11.48 0.14 8.63
C VAL A 40 11.76 1.63 8.77
N TYR A 41 11.26 2.20 9.86
CA TYR A 41 11.60 3.55 10.32
C TYR A 41 12.59 3.43 11.49
N GLN A 42 13.61 4.27 11.50
CA GLN A 42 14.57 4.32 12.60
C GLN A 42 15.04 5.75 12.83
N ASP A 43 15.02 6.16 14.10
CA ASP A 43 15.64 7.39 14.57
C ASP A 43 16.36 7.16 15.92
N GLN A 44 16.73 8.22 16.61
CA GLN A 44 17.43 8.15 17.91
C GLN A 44 16.61 7.47 19.03
N ARG A 45 15.29 7.43 18.91
CA ARG A 45 14.37 6.82 19.88
C ARG A 45 14.27 5.32 19.72
N GLY A 46 14.55 4.79 18.53
CA GLY A 46 14.48 3.36 18.26
C GLY A 46 14.05 3.02 16.85
N GLN A 47 13.62 1.77 16.67
CA GLN A 47 13.20 1.21 15.39
C GLN A 47 11.70 0.85 15.40
N ILE A 48 11.01 1.17 14.32
CA ILE A 48 9.60 0.80 14.09
C ILE A 48 9.51 0.02 12.79
N ILE A 49 8.94 -1.17 12.83
CA ILE A 49 8.52 -1.89 11.64
C ILE A 49 7.05 -1.60 11.40
N PHE A 50 6.76 -0.83 10.37
CA PHE A 50 5.41 -0.54 9.90
C PHE A 50 4.94 -1.65 8.96
N VAL A 51 3.70 -2.07 9.08
CA VAL A 51 3.06 -3.03 8.16
C VAL A 51 1.82 -2.37 7.55
N ASP A 52 1.91 -2.02 6.25
CA ASP A 52 0.74 -1.58 5.49
C ASP A 52 -0.07 -2.81 5.09
N THR A 53 -1.25 -2.94 5.62
CA THR A 53 -2.11 -4.09 5.35
C THR A 53 -3.06 -3.81 4.19
N PRO A 54 -3.41 -4.83 3.38
CA PRO A 54 -4.52 -4.72 2.43
C PRO A 54 -5.80 -4.24 3.15
N GLY A 55 -6.53 -3.31 2.53
CA GLY A 55 -7.79 -2.82 3.10
C GLY A 55 -8.85 -3.93 3.17
N VAL A 56 -9.62 -3.97 4.24
CA VAL A 56 -10.75 -4.91 4.39
C VAL A 56 -11.92 -4.50 3.50
N PHE A 57 -12.48 -5.42 2.73
CA PHE A 57 -13.54 -5.17 1.75
C PHE A 57 -14.91 -5.71 2.19
N LYS A 58 -15.98 -5.01 1.75
CA LYS A 58 -17.37 -5.39 2.06
C LYS A 58 -17.80 -6.66 1.33
N LYS A 59 -17.49 -6.74 0.03
CA LYS A 59 -17.84 -7.86 -0.86
C LYS A 59 -16.59 -8.38 -1.53
N VAL A 60 -16.38 -9.65 -1.42
CA VAL A 60 -15.32 -10.36 -2.08
C VAL A 60 -15.95 -11.07 -3.27
N GLU A 61 -16.13 -10.34 -4.36
CA GLU A 61 -16.63 -10.90 -5.63
C GLU A 61 -15.51 -11.45 -6.51
N ASP A 62 -14.25 -11.13 -6.14
CA ASP A 62 -13.06 -11.50 -6.89
C ASP A 62 -12.24 -12.54 -6.10
N GLN A 63 -11.82 -13.62 -6.77
CA GLN A 63 -10.99 -14.68 -6.20
C GLN A 63 -9.67 -14.14 -5.61
N VAL A 64 -9.13 -13.07 -6.19
CA VAL A 64 -7.92 -12.40 -5.70
C VAL A 64 -8.18 -11.72 -4.35
N ALA A 65 -9.30 -11.02 -4.22
CA ALA A 65 -9.67 -10.33 -2.98
C ALA A 65 -9.98 -11.31 -1.83
N LEU A 66 -10.52 -12.50 -2.11
CA LEU A 66 -10.74 -13.56 -1.11
C LEU A 66 -9.43 -14.01 -0.45
N ARG A 67 -8.33 -14.02 -1.20
CA ARG A 67 -7.02 -14.46 -0.72
C ARG A 67 -6.23 -13.36 0.01
N ILE A 68 -6.52 -12.10 -0.27
CA ILE A 68 -5.82 -10.93 0.30
C ILE A 68 -6.29 -10.61 1.73
N ASN A 69 -7.58 -10.71 2.02
CA ASN A 69 -8.17 -10.32 3.30
C ASN A 69 -7.60 -11.04 4.53
N PRO A 70 -7.39 -12.37 4.54
CA PRO A 70 -6.88 -13.07 5.71
C PRO A 70 -5.47 -12.65 6.13
N GLN A 71 -4.63 -12.22 5.16
CA GLN A 71 -3.24 -11.80 5.45
C GLN A 71 -3.21 -10.48 6.24
N GLY A 72 -4.06 -9.52 5.87
CA GLY A 72 -4.15 -8.25 6.58
C GLY A 72 -4.60 -8.39 8.03
N GLU A 73 -5.56 -9.28 8.30
CA GLU A 73 -6.00 -9.58 9.66
C GLU A 73 -4.89 -10.26 10.47
N LYS A 74 -4.20 -11.25 9.90
CA LYS A 74 -3.09 -11.95 10.57
C LYS A 74 -1.98 -10.99 11.01
N GLU A 75 -1.56 -10.09 10.14
CA GLU A 75 -0.54 -9.08 10.45
C GLU A 75 -0.99 -8.13 11.57
N ALA A 76 -2.27 -7.81 11.62
CA ALA A 76 -2.84 -6.99 12.68
C ALA A 76 -2.76 -7.66 14.04
N TRP A 77 -3.04 -8.98 14.14
CA TRP A 77 -2.95 -9.75 15.37
C TRP A 77 -1.52 -9.90 15.90
N LEU A 78 -0.53 -9.93 15.00
CA LEU A 78 0.88 -10.07 15.34
C LEU A 78 1.54 -8.75 15.75
N ALA A 79 0.91 -7.61 15.49
CA ALA A 79 1.48 -6.30 15.76
C ALA A 79 1.43 -5.93 17.26
N ASP A 80 2.42 -5.15 17.73
CA ASP A 80 2.46 -4.63 19.10
C ASP A 80 1.57 -3.40 19.29
N LEU A 81 1.29 -2.68 18.20
CA LEU A 81 0.50 -1.46 18.18
C LEU A 81 -0.32 -1.39 16.89
N ILE A 82 -1.55 -0.90 16.98
CA ILE A 82 -2.46 -0.70 15.85
C ILE A 82 -2.62 0.78 15.54
N LEU A 83 -2.39 1.18 14.30
CA LEU A 83 -2.85 2.45 13.76
C LEU A 83 -4.19 2.24 13.05
N TYR A 84 -5.27 2.62 13.68
CA TYR A 84 -6.59 2.61 13.06
C TYR A 84 -6.77 3.90 12.26
N VAL A 85 -6.56 3.80 10.94
CA VAL A 85 -6.55 4.95 10.02
C VAL A 85 -7.94 5.13 9.41
N VAL A 86 -8.53 6.30 9.62
CA VAL A 86 -9.85 6.67 9.12
C VAL A 86 -9.81 7.91 8.23
N ASP A 87 -10.73 7.96 7.29
CA ASP A 87 -10.94 9.10 6.38
C ASP A 87 -12.20 9.85 6.82
N HIS A 88 -12.03 11.03 7.42
CA HIS A 88 -13.14 11.84 7.91
C HIS A 88 -13.96 12.50 6.81
N THR A 89 -13.53 12.43 5.55
CA THR A 89 -14.26 13.04 4.42
C THR A 89 -15.32 12.12 3.83
N ARG A 90 -15.43 10.89 4.35
CA ARG A 90 -16.38 9.86 3.88
C ARG A 90 -17.23 9.37 5.04
N ILE A 91 -18.52 9.23 4.80
CA ILE A 91 -19.45 8.67 5.78
C ILE A 91 -19.01 7.24 6.15
N PRO A 92 -18.93 6.89 7.43
CA PRO A 92 -18.69 5.53 7.87
C PRO A 92 -19.83 4.60 7.42
N GLY A 93 -19.48 3.52 6.72
CA GLY A 93 -20.43 2.52 6.22
C GLY A 93 -20.13 1.15 6.79
N GLU A 94 -20.64 0.09 6.13
CA GLU A 94 -20.43 -1.29 6.57
C GLU A 94 -18.96 -1.72 6.58
N GLU A 95 -18.14 -1.22 5.66
CA GLU A 95 -16.70 -1.49 5.66
C GLU A 95 -16.05 -0.98 6.95
N GLU A 96 -16.43 0.23 7.41
CA GLU A 96 -15.91 0.80 8.65
C GLU A 96 -16.34 -0.02 9.86
N ARG A 97 -17.63 -0.43 9.91
CA ARG A 97 -18.15 -1.28 10.99
C ARG A 97 -17.42 -2.62 11.09
N LYS A 98 -17.12 -3.26 9.96
CA LYS A 98 -16.34 -4.50 9.92
C LYS A 98 -14.94 -4.31 10.47
N ILE A 99 -14.24 -3.27 10.00
CA ILE A 99 -12.89 -2.95 10.46
C ILE A 99 -12.87 -2.64 11.95
N LEU A 100 -13.82 -1.85 12.43
CA LEU A 100 -13.96 -1.55 13.83
C LEU A 100 -14.19 -2.83 14.66
N GLY A 101 -15.00 -3.77 14.14
CA GLY A 101 -15.19 -5.07 14.75
C GLY A 101 -13.89 -5.89 14.87
N ILE A 102 -13.00 -5.80 13.89
CA ILE A 102 -11.67 -6.42 13.95
C ILE A 102 -10.80 -5.68 14.97
N VAL A 103 -10.72 -4.34 14.88
CA VAL A 103 -9.89 -3.51 15.77
C VAL A 103 -10.27 -3.70 17.25
N ARG A 104 -11.56 -3.85 17.56
CA ARG A 104 -12.06 -4.10 18.92
C ARG A 104 -11.60 -5.44 19.50
N LYS A 105 -11.50 -6.47 18.66
CA LYS A 105 -11.05 -7.81 19.08
C LYS A 105 -9.55 -7.88 19.39
N ILE A 106 -8.76 -6.95 18.89
CA ILE A 106 -7.31 -6.94 19.10
C ILE A 106 -7.01 -6.28 20.43
N GLU A 107 -6.47 -7.04 21.39
CA GLU A 107 -6.09 -6.56 22.73
C GLU A 107 -4.69 -5.93 22.75
N LYS A 108 -4.44 -4.99 21.85
CA LYS A 108 -3.18 -4.25 21.73
C LYS A 108 -3.44 -2.74 21.82
N PRO A 109 -2.45 -1.94 22.22
CA PRO A 109 -2.57 -0.48 22.14
C PRO A 109 -3.00 -0.02 20.76
N LYS A 110 -3.86 1.01 20.72
CA LYS A 110 -4.45 1.53 19.49
C LYS A 110 -4.31 3.04 19.43
N ILE A 111 -3.99 3.57 18.24
CA ILE A 111 -4.05 4.99 17.95
C ILE A 111 -5.11 5.20 16.88
N LEU A 112 -6.10 6.02 17.15
CA LEU A 112 -7.04 6.49 16.13
C LEU A 112 -6.37 7.60 15.32
N VAL A 113 -6.13 7.33 14.04
CA VAL A 113 -5.51 8.27 13.10
C VAL A 113 -6.57 8.84 12.17
N ILE A 114 -6.99 10.07 12.42
CA ILE A 114 -7.95 10.78 11.58
C ILE A 114 -7.19 11.46 10.45
N ASN A 115 -7.23 10.86 9.26
CA ASN A 115 -6.48 11.33 8.10
C ASN A 115 -7.28 12.29 7.21
N LYS A 116 -6.58 12.94 6.28
CA LYS A 116 -7.06 13.90 5.27
C LYS A 116 -7.56 15.24 5.84
N ILE A 117 -6.98 15.70 6.94
CA ILE A 117 -7.36 17.01 7.54
C ILE A 117 -7.07 18.21 6.63
N ASP A 118 -6.33 18.01 5.54
CA ASP A 118 -6.16 19.00 4.47
C ASP A 118 -7.46 19.27 3.69
N ILE A 119 -8.43 18.35 3.75
CA ILE A 119 -9.76 18.49 3.15
C ILE A 119 -10.75 18.97 4.21
N LYS A 120 -11.22 20.21 4.09
CA LYS A 120 -12.08 20.82 5.10
C LYS A 120 -13.55 20.34 5.03
N LYS A 121 -14.06 20.08 3.83
CA LYS A 121 -15.45 19.64 3.59
C LYS A 121 -15.52 18.64 2.44
N PRO A 122 -16.38 17.59 2.56
CA PRO A 122 -17.21 17.27 3.72
C PRO A 122 -16.39 16.76 4.91
N SER A 123 -16.92 16.86 6.15
CA SER A 123 -16.29 16.34 7.35
C SER A 123 -17.28 15.56 8.20
N TYR A 124 -16.99 14.30 8.43
CA TYR A 124 -17.78 13.37 9.24
C TYR A 124 -17.02 12.94 10.50
N ILE A 125 -16.15 13.82 11.01
CA ILE A 125 -15.29 13.53 12.15
C ILE A 125 -16.07 13.17 13.41
N HIS A 126 -17.28 13.72 13.57
CA HIS A 126 -18.15 13.45 14.71
C HIS A 126 -18.56 11.97 14.83
N PHE A 127 -18.60 11.22 13.73
CA PHE A 127 -18.85 9.79 13.78
C PHE A 127 -17.72 8.99 14.44
N TYR A 128 -16.54 9.57 14.56
CA TYR A 128 -15.37 8.93 15.18
C TYR A 128 -15.16 9.35 16.64
N GLU A 129 -16.00 10.27 17.17
CA GLU A 129 -15.93 10.68 18.58
C GLU A 129 -16.07 9.53 19.58
N PRO A 130 -17.05 8.59 19.41
CA PRO A 130 -17.18 7.45 20.32
C PRO A 130 -15.95 6.54 20.35
N TYR A 131 -15.19 6.48 19.26
CA TYR A 131 -14.03 5.57 19.16
C TYR A 131 -12.77 6.12 19.82
N LYS A 132 -12.79 7.40 20.24
CA LYS A 132 -11.67 8.00 20.97
C LYS A 132 -11.44 7.31 22.32
N GLU A 133 -12.50 6.90 22.99
CA GLU A 133 -12.43 6.21 24.30
C GLU A 133 -11.89 4.78 24.16
N GLU A 134 -11.98 4.19 22.97
CA GLU A 134 -11.49 2.85 22.69
C GLU A 134 -9.99 2.84 22.30
N CYS A 135 -9.38 4.01 22.14
CA CYS A 135 -7.99 4.18 21.70
C CYS A 135 -7.17 4.94 22.74
N GLN A 136 -5.92 4.53 22.95
CA GLN A 136 -5.00 5.19 23.89
C GLN A 136 -4.65 6.61 23.46
N LYS A 137 -4.63 6.87 22.17
CA LYS A 137 -4.36 8.20 21.60
C LYS A 137 -5.18 8.45 20.35
N VAL A 138 -5.41 9.74 20.05
CA VAL A 138 -6.06 10.23 18.83
C VAL A 138 -5.17 11.26 18.17
N VAL A 139 -4.82 11.04 16.91
CA VAL A 139 -3.98 11.99 16.14
C VAL A 139 -4.67 12.35 14.83
N LYS A 140 -4.80 13.64 14.56
CA LYS A 140 -5.34 14.17 13.30
C LYS A 140 -4.20 14.52 12.37
N ILE A 141 -4.18 13.96 11.15
CA ILE A 141 -3.08 14.11 10.19
C ILE A 141 -3.55 14.42 8.77
N SER A 142 -2.65 14.95 7.97
CA SER A 142 -2.70 14.79 6.52
C SER A 142 -1.52 13.95 6.07
N ALA A 143 -1.78 12.69 5.73
CA ALA A 143 -0.76 11.81 5.17
C ALA A 143 -0.19 12.38 3.85
N LEU A 144 -1.04 13.01 3.03
CA LEU A 144 -0.63 13.59 1.75
C LEU A 144 0.30 14.80 1.91
N LYS A 145 0.02 15.68 2.90
CA LYS A 145 0.78 16.91 3.14
C LYS A 145 1.88 16.76 4.18
N GLY A 146 2.01 15.60 4.81
CA GLY A 146 2.96 15.38 5.90
C GLY A 146 2.60 16.09 7.22
N THR A 147 1.36 16.62 7.33
CA THR A 147 0.93 17.39 8.50
C THR A 147 0.77 16.48 9.72
N HIS A 148 1.35 16.87 10.85
CA HIS A 148 1.33 16.20 12.16
C HIS A 148 1.92 14.78 12.17
N LEU A 149 2.77 14.41 11.19
CA LEU A 149 3.42 13.10 11.18
C LEU A 149 4.42 12.94 12.34
N LYS A 150 5.12 14.01 12.73
CA LYS A 150 6.00 14.00 13.91
C LYS A 150 5.21 13.73 15.19
N THR A 151 4.03 14.34 15.35
CA THR A 151 3.12 14.08 16.46
C THR A 151 2.66 12.62 16.50
N LEU A 152 2.32 12.07 15.32
CA LEU A 152 1.96 10.66 15.21
C LEU A 152 3.13 9.74 15.60
N LEU A 153 4.34 10.01 15.12
CA LEU A 153 5.53 9.23 15.48
C LEU A 153 5.81 9.28 17.00
N SER A 154 5.69 10.45 17.63
CA SER A 154 5.83 10.54 19.09
C SER A 154 4.77 9.70 19.81
N ALA A 155 3.51 9.81 19.38
CA ALA A 155 2.43 9.00 19.94
C ALA A 155 2.66 7.48 19.78
N VAL A 156 3.29 7.06 18.69
CA VAL A 156 3.66 5.66 18.41
C VAL A 156 4.77 5.22 19.37
N PHE A 157 5.86 5.98 19.48
CA PHE A 157 6.97 5.64 20.37
C PHE A 157 6.56 5.57 21.85
N ASP A 158 5.61 6.41 22.27
CA ASP A 158 5.09 6.39 23.65
C ASP A 158 4.31 5.11 24.01
N LEU A 159 3.85 4.36 23.01
CA LEU A 159 3.00 3.16 23.20
C LEU A 159 3.67 1.85 22.76
N LEU A 160 4.77 1.92 22.02
CA LEU A 160 5.50 0.72 21.63
C LEU A 160 6.32 0.18 22.81
N PRO A 161 6.44 -1.15 22.93
CA PRO A 161 7.32 -1.74 23.93
C PRO A 161 8.79 -1.42 23.62
N GLU A 162 9.59 -1.26 24.67
CA GLU A 162 11.03 -1.18 24.55
C GLU A 162 11.63 -2.54 24.17
N GLY A 163 12.65 -2.50 23.30
CA GLY A 163 13.32 -3.71 22.84
C GLY A 163 14.55 -3.42 22.00
N LYS A 164 15.30 -4.48 21.71
CA LYS A 164 16.44 -4.38 20.78
C LYS A 164 15.93 -4.20 19.34
N PRO A 165 16.68 -3.48 18.47
CA PRO A 165 16.37 -3.45 17.05
C PRO A 165 16.23 -4.86 16.49
N LEU A 166 15.15 -5.11 15.76
CA LEU A 166 14.88 -6.42 15.14
C LEU A 166 15.64 -6.60 13.83
N ILE A 167 15.98 -5.49 13.17
CA ILE A 167 16.60 -5.48 11.86
C ILE A 167 17.86 -4.62 11.90
N ASP A 168 18.95 -5.19 11.41
CA ASP A 168 20.20 -4.47 11.24
C ASP A 168 20.10 -3.58 9.98
N ARG A 169 20.08 -2.26 10.21
CA ARG A 169 19.90 -1.28 9.14
C ARG A 169 21.04 -1.28 8.11
N GLU A 170 22.24 -1.62 8.52
CA GLU A 170 23.41 -1.64 7.62
C GLU A 170 23.31 -2.79 6.59
N LYS A 171 22.52 -3.81 6.90
CA LYS A 171 22.31 -4.98 6.02
C LYS A 171 21.05 -4.89 5.16
N LEU A 172 20.24 -3.82 5.31
CA LEU A 172 19.01 -3.68 4.55
C LEU A 172 19.25 -2.95 3.22
N PRO A 173 18.74 -3.47 2.11
CA PRO A 173 18.67 -2.69 0.88
C PRO A 173 17.75 -1.48 1.10
N SER A 174 18.08 -0.35 0.49
CA SER A 174 17.18 0.81 0.48
C SER A 174 16.27 0.74 -0.77
N PRO A 175 14.94 0.92 -0.62
CA PRO A 175 14.16 1.10 0.60
C PRO A 175 14.06 -0.19 1.41
N ALA A 176 14.01 -0.08 2.76
CA ALA A 176 13.90 -1.23 3.65
C ALA A 176 12.53 -1.90 3.52
N LEU A 177 12.43 -2.93 2.72
CA LEU A 177 11.21 -3.65 2.38
C LEU A 177 11.35 -5.15 2.65
N ASN A 178 10.22 -5.79 2.95
CA ASN A 178 10.08 -7.24 2.92
C ASN A 178 9.82 -7.79 1.52
N LEU A 179 9.84 -6.95 0.50
CA LEU A 179 9.66 -7.33 -0.90
C LEU A 179 11.01 -7.43 -1.59
N ASP A 180 11.20 -8.46 -2.40
CA ASP A 180 12.34 -8.52 -3.31
C ASP A 180 12.22 -7.47 -4.44
N ALA A 181 13.32 -7.18 -5.11
CA ALA A 181 13.37 -6.16 -6.15
C ALA A 181 12.38 -6.45 -7.30
N LYS A 182 12.17 -7.73 -7.66
CA LYS A 182 11.24 -8.10 -8.74
C LYS A 182 9.80 -7.78 -8.35
N THR A 183 9.41 -8.14 -7.13
CA THR A 183 8.06 -7.88 -6.62
C THR A 183 7.81 -6.38 -6.48
N PHE A 184 8.77 -5.60 -5.97
CA PHE A 184 8.65 -4.15 -5.87
C PHE A 184 8.46 -3.49 -7.25
N ILE A 185 9.29 -3.86 -8.24
CA ILE A 185 9.18 -3.34 -9.62
C ILE A 185 7.85 -3.75 -10.25
N ALA A 186 7.43 -5.00 -10.04
CA ALA A 186 6.13 -5.50 -10.53
C ALA A 186 4.97 -4.67 -9.98
N GLU A 187 4.95 -4.41 -8.68
CA GLU A 187 3.92 -3.60 -8.03
C GLU A 187 3.94 -2.15 -8.52
N LEU A 188 5.12 -1.55 -8.73
CA LEU A 188 5.24 -0.20 -9.29
C LEU A 188 4.66 -0.13 -10.72
N ILE A 189 4.98 -1.09 -11.58
CA ILE A 189 4.39 -1.18 -12.93
C ILE A 189 2.88 -1.40 -12.84
N ARG A 190 2.42 -2.26 -11.92
CA ARG A 190 1.00 -2.53 -11.68
C ARG A 190 0.26 -1.26 -11.25
N GLU A 191 0.83 -0.43 -10.39
CA GLU A 191 0.25 0.87 -10.03
C GLU A 191 0.02 1.75 -11.26
N LYS A 192 1.01 1.85 -12.18
CA LYS A 192 0.85 2.66 -13.39
C LYS A 192 -0.23 2.11 -14.32
N ALA A 193 -0.28 0.79 -14.48
CA ALA A 193 -1.36 0.14 -15.23
C ALA A 193 -2.73 0.37 -14.56
N PHE A 194 -2.79 0.29 -13.24
CA PHE A 194 -3.98 0.53 -12.43
C PHE A 194 -4.50 1.96 -12.57
N LEU A 195 -3.60 2.95 -12.55
CA LEU A 195 -3.94 4.37 -12.73
C LEU A 195 -4.35 4.71 -14.17
N ALA A 196 -3.73 4.07 -15.15
CA ALA A 196 -3.97 4.34 -16.58
C ALA A 196 -5.26 3.72 -17.09
N THR A 197 -5.78 2.66 -16.47
CA THR A 197 -6.97 1.92 -16.91
C THR A 197 -8.20 2.27 -16.09
N LYS A 198 -9.39 1.85 -16.53
CA LYS A 198 -10.68 2.16 -15.89
C LYS A 198 -11.52 0.90 -15.73
N GLN A 199 -12.64 1.03 -15.01
CA GLN A 199 -13.61 -0.04 -14.75
C GLN A 199 -12.95 -1.29 -14.14
N GLU A 200 -13.23 -2.49 -14.67
CA GLU A 200 -12.73 -3.78 -14.18
C GLU A 200 -11.29 -4.12 -14.60
N VAL A 201 -10.71 -3.43 -15.60
CA VAL A 201 -9.37 -3.74 -16.12
C VAL A 201 -8.30 -3.72 -15.03
N PRO A 202 -8.26 -2.73 -14.10
CA PRO A 202 -7.27 -2.72 -13.02
C PRO A 202 -7.28 -3.99 -12.15
N TYR A 203 -8.43 -4.58 -11.95
CA TYR A 203 -8.61 -5.76 -11.10
C TYR A 203 -8.31 -7.07 -11.81
N SER A 204 -8.30 -7.05 -13.15
CA SER A 204 -8.08 -8.22 -14.01
C SER A 204 -6.61 -8.45 -14.38
N LEU A 205 -5.67 -7.67 -13.83
CA LEU A 205 -4.26 -7.74 -14.20
C LEU A 205 -3.33 -7.98 -13.01
N THR A 206 -2.19 -8.58 -13.32
CA THR A 206 -0.99 -8.59 -12.45
C THR A 206 0.24 -8.31 -13.30
N VAL A 207 1.40 -8.14 -12.66
CA VAL A 207 2.68 -7.93 -13.34
C VAL A 207 3.69 -8.93 -12.81
N GLU A 208 4.46 -9.50 -13.72
CA GLU A 208 5.59 -10.36 -13.40
C GLU A 208 6.87 -9.76 -14.01
N VAL A 209 7.90 -9.60 -13.20
CA VAL A 209 9.23 -9.25 -13.68
C VAL A 209 9.98 -10.53 -14.00
N LYS A 210 10.28 -10.72 -15.28
CA LYS A 210 10.97 -11.91 -15.78
C LYS A 210 12.47 -11.83 -15.60
N GLU A 211 13.04 -10.66 -15.85
CA GLU A 211 14.48 -10.45 -15.84
C GLU A 211 14.84 -9.05 -15.33
N ILE A 212 15.92 -8.97 -14.58
CA ILE A 212 16.60 -7.74 -14.17
C ILE A 212 18.08 -7.93 -14.46
N ARG A 213 18.71 -6.98 -15.18
CA ARG A 213 20.15 -6.90 -15.36
C ARG A 213 20.61 -5.50 -14.93
N GLU A 214 21.63 -5.48 -14.12
CA GLU A 214 22.19 -4.25 -13.57
C GLU A 214 23.55 -3.96 -14.24
N ASP A 215 23.45 -3.31 -15.42
CA ASP A 215 24.59 -2.80 -16.18
C ASP A 215 24.65 -1.27 -16.06
N ASP A 216 25.29 -0.59 -17.03
CA ASP A 216 25.28 0.88 -17.13
C ASP A 216 23.84 1.43 -17.26
N VAL A 217 22.97 0.68 -17.92
CA VAL A 217 21.53 0.90 -17.98
C VAL A 217 20.83 -0.23 -17.27
N PHE A 218 19.97 0.09 -16.31
CA PHE A 218 19.20 -0.90 -15.57
C PHE A 218 18.12 -1.51 -16.48
N TYR A 219 18.37 -2.74 -16.98
CA TYR A 219 17.46 -3.44 -17.89
C TYR A 219 16.42 -4.23 -17.10
N ILE A 220 15.14 -4.01 -17.41
CA ILE A 220 14.01 -4.72 -16.79
C ILE A 220 13.11 -5.28 -17.89
N LYS A 221 12.87 -6.60 -17.86
CA LYS A 221 11.86 -7.26 -18.68
C LYS A 221 10.66 -7.66 -17.82
N ALA A 222 9.48 -7.12 -18.14
CA ALA A 222 8.27 -7.35 -17.38
C ALA A 222 7.06 -7.65 -18.28
N VAL A 223 6.11 -8.39 -17.73
CA VAL A 223 4.89 -8.81 -18.42
C VAL A 223 3.68 -8.43 -17.58
N ILE A 224 2.74 -7.72 -18.17
CA ILE A 224 1.40 -7.53 -17.61
C ILE A 224 0.56 -8.73 -18.03
N LEU A 225 0.11 -9.51 -17.06
CA LEU A 225 -0.80 -10.63 -17.28
C LEU A 225 -2.24 -10.17 -17.05
N THR A 226 -3.17 -10.63 -17.89
CA THR A 226 -4.59 -10.30 -17.79
C THR A 226 -5.48 -11.48 -18.13
N LEU A 227 -6.69 -11.48 -17.58
CA LEU A 227 -7.62 -12.61 -17.66
C LEU A 227 -8.23 -12.84 -19.05
N ALA A 228 -8.29 -11.81 -19.91
CA ALA A 228 -9.01 -11.91 -21.18
C ALA A 228 -8.39 -11.05 -22.30
N SER A 229 -8.58 -11.51 -23.55
CA SER A 229 -8.09 -10.79 -24.74
C SER A 229 -8.65 -9.38 -24.88
N ARG A 230 -9.88 -9.13 -24.41
CA ARG A 230 -10.47 -7.77 -24.38
C ARG A 230 -9.64 -6.82 -23.50
N TYR A 231 -9.21 -7.26 -22.34
CA TYR A 231 -8.37 -6.46 -21.41
C TYR A 231 -6.96 -6.26 -21.98
N LYS A 232 -6.39 -7.28 -22.64
CA LYS A 232 -5.11 -7.14 -23.36
C LYS A 232 -5.18 -6.01 -24.39
N LYS A 233 -6.26 -5.96 -25.22
CA LYS A 233 -6.46 -4.89 -26.19
C LYS A 233 -6.54 -3.51 -25.53
N MET A 234 -7.23 -3.39 -24.38
CA MET A 234 -7.35 -2.14 -23.61
C MET A 234 -6.01 -1.69 -23.03
N LEU A 235 -5.22 -2.64 -22.48
CA LEU A 235 -3.90 -2.38 -21.91
C LEU A 235 -2.85 -1.98 -22.96
N ILE A 236 -2.93 -2.52 -24.16
CA ILE A 236 -2.09 -2.10 -25.29
C ILE A 236 -2.56 -0.73 -25.80
N GLY A 237 -3.87 -0.55 -25.98
CA GLY A 237 -4.48 0.67 -26.50
C GLY A 237 -4.26 0.86 -28.01
N LYS A 238 -4.89 1.90 -28.56
CA LYS A 238 -4.76 2.24 -30.00
C LYS A 238 -3.29 2.49 -30.35
N LYS A 239 -2.77 1.74 -31.34
CA LYS A 239 -1.36 1.81 -31.75
C LYS A 239 -0.34 1.71 -30.61
N GLY A 240 -0.64 0.97 -29.53
CA GLY A 240 0.26 0.79 -28.40
C GLY A 240 0.39 1.98 -27.43
N GLN A 241 -0.46 2.99 -27.56
CA GLN A 241 -0.35 4.23 -26.78
C GLN A 241 -0.50 4.00 -25.27
N MET A 242 -1.36 3.07 -24.86
CA MET A 242 -1.61 2.83 -23.43
C MET A 242 -0.41 2.14 -22.75
N ILE A 243 0.08 1.06 -23.33
CA ILE A 243 1.27 0.36 -22.80
C ILE A 243 2.50 1.27 -22.80
N LYS A 244 2.67 2.11 -23.84
CA LYS A 244 3.74 3.11 -23.90
C LYS A 244 3.63 4.11 -22.75
N LYS A 245 2.41 4.62 -22.45
CA LYS A 245 2.15 5.53 -21.34
C LYS A 245 2.50 4.88 -19.99
N ILE A 246 2.03 3.63 -19.77
CA ILE A 246 2.32 2.86 -18.57
C ILE A 246 3.84 2.68 -18.38
N GLY A 247 4.51 2.22 -19.45
CA GLY A 247 5.96 2.00 -19.43
C GLY A 247 6.76 3.27 -19.17
N MET A 248 6.40 4.40 -19.80
CA MET A 248 7.07 5.69 -19.56
C MET A 248 6.92 6.17 -18.11
N GLN A 249 5.72 6.04 -17.53
CA GLN A 249 5.49 6.45 -16.15
C GLN A 249 6.23 5.56 -15.15
N ALA A 250 6.22 4.24 -15.38
CA ALA A 250 6.97 3.29 -14.55
C ALA A 250 8.49 3.55 -14.64
N ARG A 251 9.01 3.70 -15.86
CA ARG A 251 10.43 3.98 -16.09
C ARG A 251 10.91 5.23 -15.37
N LYS A 252 10.20 6.37 -15.52
CA LYS A 252 10.56 7.62 -14.85
C LYS A 252 10.69 7.47 -13.33
N GLU A 253 9.79 6.73 -12.73
CA GLU A 253 9.81 6.53 -11.28
C GLU A 253 10.91 5.57 -10.86
N LEU A 254 11.14 4.50 -11.63
CA LEU A 254 12.27 3.58 -11.42
C LEU A 254 13.62 4.31 -11.52
N GLU A 255 13.78 5.19 -12.52
CA GLU A 255 15.00 6.01 -12.69
C GLU A 255 15.28 6.88 -11.45
N VAL A 256 14.22 7.46 -10.85
CA VAL A 256 14.37 8.25 -9.60
C VAL A 256 14.79 7.35 -8.43
N ILE A 257 14.23 6.15 -8.32
CA ILE A 257 14.51 5.22 -7.22
C ILE A 257 15.92 4.62 -7.34
N CYS A 258 16.30 4.19 -8.56
CA CYS A 258 17.59 3.53 -8.79
C CYS A 258 18.75 4.51 -8.96
N GLY A 259 18.48 5.79 -9.26
CA GLY A 259 19.52 6.78 -9.59
C GLY A 259 20.25 6.51 -10.92
N LYS A 260 19.76 5.60 -11.73
CA LYS A 260 20.35 5.15 -13.01
C LYS A 260 19.31 5.24 -14.13
N LYS A 261 19.75 5.26 -15.40
CA LYS A 261 18.86 5.10 -16.55
C LYS A 261 18.24 3.71 -16.55
N VAL A 262 16.93 3.64 -16.89
CA VAL A 262 16.19 2.38 -16.94
C VAL A 262 15.70 2.10 -18.36
N TYR A 263 15.94 0.90 -18.85
CA TYR A 263 15.30 0.34 -20.02
C TYR A 263 14.23 -0.67 -19.58
N LEU A 264 12.97 -0.38 -19.88
CA LEU A 264 11.84 -1.22 -19.50
C LEU A 264 11.21 -1.86 -20.77
N ASP A 265 11.45 -3.18 -20.96
CA ASP A 265 10.73 -4.02 -21.93
C ASP A 265 9.43 -4.50 -21.28
N LEU A 266 8.31 -3.97 -21.70
CA LEU A 266 6.99 -4.23 -21.14
C LEU A 266 6.06 -4.86 -22.19
N GLN A 267 5.55 -6.05 -21.89
CA GLN A 267 4.64 -6.81 -22.73
C GLN A 267 3.30 -7.04 -22.03
N VAL A 268 2.25 -7.36 -22.80
CA VAL A 268 0.94 -7.76 -22.26
C VAL A 268 0.58 -9.15 -22.79
N LEU A 269 0.32 -10.07 -21.90
CA LEU A 269 -0.12 -11.44 -22.23
C LEU A 269 -1.45 -11.77 -21.57
N VAL A 270 -2.18 -12.69 -22.17
CA VAL A 270 -3.40 -13.26 -21.57
C VAL A 270 -3.00 -14.53 -20.84
N ASP A 271 -3.35 -14.58 -19.56
CA ASP A 271 -3.22 -15.74 -18.71
C ASP A 271 -4.42 -15.80 -17.77
N LYS A 272 -5.29 -16.78 -17.98
CA LYS A 272 -6.52 -16.95 -17.18
C LYS A 272 -6.25 -17.49 -15.77
N HIS A 273 -5.09 -18.14 -15.59
CA HIS A 273 -4.71 -18.84 -14.36
C HIS A 273 -3.76 -18.04 -13.45
N TRP A 274 -3.40 -16.82 -13.83
CA TRP A 274 -2.52 -16.03 -12.96
C TRP A 274 -3.05 -15.83 -11.54
N PRO A 275 -4.39 -15.72 -11.28
CA PRO A 275 -4.89 -15.58 -9.90
C PRO A 275 -4.61 -16.81 -9.03
N GLU A 276 -4.49 -17.98 -9.63
CA GLU A 276 -4.22 -19.24 -8.92
C GLU A 276 -2.78 -19.32 -8.40
N ARG A 277 -1.86 -18.58 -9.04
CA ARG A 277 -0.44 -18.50 -8.65
C ARG A 277 -0.12 -17.40 -7.65
N MET A 278 -1.09 -16.58 -7.30
CA MET A 278 -0.95 -15.58 -6.23
C MET A 278 -1.20 -16.24 -4.86
N LEU A 279 -0.22 -16.98 -4.38
CA LEU A 279 -0.20 -17.60 -3.05
C LEU A 279 0.65 -16.78 -2.10
#